data_016250110dbd74e6ac0a00369cc04cab
#
_entry.id   016250110dbd74e6ac0a00369cc04cab
#
_cell.length_a   1.000
_cell.length_b   1.000
_cell.length_c   1.000
_cell.angle_alpha   90.00
_cell.angle_beta   90.00
_cell.angle_gamma   90.00
#
_symmetry.space_group_name_H-M   'P 1'
#
loop_
_entity.id
_entity.type
_entity.pdbx_description
1 polymer ?
#
loop_
_entity_poly.entity_id
_entity_poly.type
_entity_poly.pdbx_seq_one_letter_code
_entity_poly.pdbx_strand_id
1 'polypeptide(L)'
;MKESTGKKEMSTTMALVRMLTNLLRDKNVASRLVPIIPDEARTFGMEGFFQKIGIYAHEGQKYEPEDSAQLSSYKEEKSGQVLEEGINEAGAMSSWIAAATSYTNHDLSLIHI
;
A
#
# COMPACT_ATOMS: atom_id res chain seq x y z
N MET A 1 10.29 6.78 15.89
CA MET A 1 10.51 5.38 16.36
C MET A 1 12.00 5.19 16.60
N LYS A 2 12.44 5.29 17.83
CA LYS A 2 13.86 5.13 18.20
C LYS A 2 14.11 3.91 19.08
N GLU A 3 13.06 3.20 19.49
CA GLU A 3 13.15 2.04 20.36
C GLU A 3 13.03 0.75 19.56
N SER A 4 13.84 -0.24 19.91
CA SER A 4 13.77 -1.58 19.33
C SER A 4 12.50 -2.32 19.79
N THR A 5 12.18 -3.43 19.15
CA THR A 5 11.08 -4.31 19.59
C THR A 5 11.34 -4.98 20.93
N GLY A 6 12.52 -4.75 21.53
CA GLY A 6 12.95 -5.38 22.77
C GLY A 6 13.09 -6.90 22.62
N LYS A 7 12.42 -7.65 23.50
CA LYS A 7 12.42 -9.11 23.47
C LYS A 7 11.35 -9.74 22.54
N LYS A 8 10.56 -8.90 21.86
CA LYS A 8 9.50 -9.39 20.98
C LYS A 8 10.07 -9.74 19.62
N GLU A 9 10.02 -11.00 19.27
CA GLU A 9 10.37 -11.48 17.93
C GLU A 9 9.40 -10.91 16.89
N MET A 10 9.95 -10.40 15.80
CA MET A 10 9.17 -9.82 14.70
C MET A 10 9.98 -9.95 13.41
N SER A 11 9.32 -10.35 12.32
CA SER A 11 9.95 -10.32 11.00
C SER A 11 10.22 -8.89 10.56
N THR A 12 11.23 -8.71 9.71
CA THR A 12 11.56 -7.40 9.11
C THR A 12 10.40 -6.83 8.31
N THR A 13 9.68 -7.68 7.58
CA THR A 13 8.46 -7.32 6.84
C THR A 13 7.38 -6.76 7.77
N MET A 14 7.09 -7.43 8.88
CA MET A 14 6.12 -6.93 9.86
C MET A 14 6.57 -5.63 10.54
N ALA A 15 7.87 -5.45 10.72
CA ALA A 15 8.42 -4.19 11.21
C ALA A 15 8.16 -3.06 10.20
N LEU A 16 8.41 -3.30 8.91
CA LEU A 16 8.10 -2.36 7.83
C LEU A 16 6.60 -2.02 7.80
N VAL A 17 5.72 -3.02 7.81
CA VAL A 17 4.26 -2.82 7.81
C VAL A 17 3.82 -1.94 8.98
N ARG A 18 4.40 -2.13 10.17
CA ARG A 18 4.11 -1.28 11.34
C ARG A 18 4.61 0.14 11.16
N MET A 19 5.80 0.32 10.57
CA MET A 19 6.33 1.64 10.25
C MET A 19 5.40 2.38 9.27
N LEU A 20 5.02 1.75 8.18
CA LEU A 20 4.08 2.31 7.20
C LEU A 20 2.72 2.64 7.84
N THR A 21 2.20 1.72 8.66
CA THR A 21 0.96 1.95 9.41
C THR A 21 1.04 3.18 10.32
N ASN A 22 2.18 3.45 10.92
CA ASN A 22 2.37 4.66 11.72
C ASN A 22 2.49 5.92 10.86
N LEU A 23 3.16 5.84 9.72
CA LEU A 23 3.22 6.95 8.76
C LEU A 23 1.83 7.34 8.23
N LEU A 24 0.94 6.37 8.02
CA LEU A 24 -0.45 6.62 7.63
C LEU A 24 -1.27 7.37 8.70
N ARG A 25 -0.78 7.53 9.92
CA ARG A 25 -1.42 8.36 10.95
C ARG A 25 -1.01 9.83 10.88
N ASP A 26 0.09 10.12 10.21
CA ASP A 26 0.55 11.50 10.01
C ASP A 26 -0.15 12.11 8.80
N LYS A 27 -0.99 13.12 9.06
CA LYS A 27 -1.79 13.80 8.03
C LYS A 27 -0.97 14.45 6.92
N ASN A 28 0.27 14.82 7.20
CA ASN A 28 1.17 15.45 6.21
C ASN A 28 1.80 14.42 5.26
N VAL A 29 1.87 13.17 5.70
CA VAL A 29 2.55 12.07 5.01
C VAL A 29 1.58 11.09 4.38
N ALA A 30 0.45 10.81 5.05
CA ALA A 30 -0.48 9.76 4.67
C ALA A 30 -0.94 9.84 3.21
N SER A 31 -1.28 11.04 2.72
CA SER A 31 -1.76 11.25 1.34
C SER A 31 -0.68 11.06 0.27
N ARG A 32 0.58 10.96 0.69
CA ARG A 32 1.74 10.78 -0.21
C ARG A 32 2.33 9.39 -0.17
N LEU A 33 1.78 8.51 0.67
CA LEU A 33 2.22 7.14 0.80
C LEU A 33 1.44 6.26 -0.19
N VAL A 34 2.14 5.74 -1.20
CA VAL A 34 1.56 4.89 -2.23
C VAL A 34 2.27 3.54 -2.23
N PRO A 35 1.74 2.52 -1.54
CA PRO A 35 2.25 1.16 -1.65
C PRO A 35 2.00 0.60 -3.05
N ILE A 36 3.03 0.03 -3.68
CA ILE A 36 2.94 -0.64 -4.97
C ILE A 36 3.22 -2.12 -4.73
N ILE A 37 2.27 -2.98 -5.02
CA ILE A 37 2.27 -4.37 -4.58
C ILE A 37 2.00 -5.31 -5.77
N PRO A 38 2.87 -6.31 -6.01
CA PRO A 38 2.62 -7.33 -7.03
C PRO A 38 1.74 -8.47 -6.48
N ASP A 39 0.51 -8.13 -6.05
CA ASP A 39 -0.57 -9.05 -5.60
C ASP A 39 -0.22 -10.03 -4.46
N GLU A 40 0.70 -9.63 -3.58
CA GLU A 40 1.17 -10.47 -2.46
C GLU A 40 0.93 -9.81 -1.09
N ALA A 41 0.02 -8.84 -1.03
CA ALA A 41 -0.21 -8.05 0.18
C ALA A 41 -0.53 -8.87 1.42
N ARG A 42 -1.32 -9.92 1.29
CA ARG A 42 -1.71 -10.80 2.42
C ARG A 42 -0.55 -11.61 2.95
N THR A 43 0.24 -12.20 2.06
CA THR A 43 1.44 -12.96 2.41
C THR A 43 2.39 -12.14 3.27
N PHE A 44 2.45 -10.84 3.01
CA PHE A 44 3.28 -9.91 3.77
C PHE A 44 2.57 -9.20 4.92
N GLY A 45 1.31 -9.55 5.21
CA GLY A 45 0.54 -8.94 6.29
C GLY A 45 0.16 -7.47 6.03
N MET A 46 0.04 -7.10 4.75
CA MET A 46 -0.30 -5.73 4.32
C MET A 46 -1.80 -5.53 4.08
N GLU A 47 -2.62 -6.57 4.25
CA GLU A 47 -4.08 -6.51 4.02
C GLU A 47 -4.76 -5.40 4.82
N GLY A 48 -4.20 -5.01 5.96
CA GLY A 48 -4.69 -3.89 6.74
C GLY A 48 -4.64 -2.54 6.03
N PHE A 49 -3.88 -2.41 4.95
CA PHE A 49 -3.85 -1.19 4.13
C PHE A 49 -5.10 -1.07 3.26
N PHE A 50 -5.68 -2.18 2.81
CA PHE A 50 -6.89 -2.17 1.99
C PHE A 50 -8.03 -1.43 2.68
N GLN A 51 -8.23 -1.70 3.97
CA GLN A 51 -9.25 -1.02 4.76
C GLN A 51 -8.93 0.45 5.04
N LYS A 52 -7.65 0.79 5.20
CA LYS A 52 -7.25 2.13 5.63
C LYS A 52 -7.16 3.14 4.50
N ILE A 53 -6.59 2.72 3.38
CA ILE A 53 -6.28 3.62 2.26
C ILE A 53 -6.81 3.11 0.92
N GLY A 54 -7.48 1.94 0.90
CA GLY A 54 -8.10 1.35 -0.27
C GLY A 54 -7.13 0.96 -1.38
N ILE A 55 -7.59 0.08 -2.24
CA ILE A 55 -6.89 -0.28 -3.48
C ILE A 55 -7.37 0.69 -4.56
N TYR A 56 -6.44 1.25 -5.32
CA TYR A 56 -6.80 2.10 -6.43
C TYR A 56 -7.46 1.31 -7.56
N ALA A 57 -8.65 1.76 -7.97
CA ALA A 57 -9.33 1.27 -9.16
C ALA A 57 -9.94 2.44 -9.91
N HIS A 58 -9.53 2.64 -11.16
CA HIS A 58 -9.94 3.78 -11.99
C HIS A 58 -11.46 3.93 -12.10
N GLU A 59 -12.17 2.82 -12.15
CA GLU A 59 -13.63 2.80 -12.26
C GLU A 59 -14.36 2.50 -10.95
N GLY A 60 -13.61 2.27 -9.88
CA GLY A 60 -14.11 1.76 -8.60
C GLY A 60 -14.39 0.26 -8.67
N GLN A 61 -14.85 -0.31 -7.57
CA GLN A 61 -15.19 -1.74 -7.48
C GLN A 61 -16.52 -2.03 -8.18
N LYS A 62 -16.48 -2.87 -9.20
CA LYS A 62 -17.65 -3.24 -10.01
C LYS A 62 -18.19 -4.64 -9.73
N TYR A 63 -17.60 -5.35 -8.81
CA TYR A 63 -17.95 -6.72 -8.45
C TYR A 63 -17.96 -6.87 -6.94
N GLU A 64 -18.67 -7.88 -6.46
CA GLU A 64 -18.60 -8.32 -5.08
C GLU A 64 -17.63 -9.52 -5.02
N PRO A 65 -16.58 -9.47 -4.17
CA PRO A 65 -15.67 -10.60 -4.01
C PRO A 65 -16.43 -11.87 -3.57
N GLU A 66 -16.13 -13.03 -4.16
CA GLU A 66 -16.80 -14.29 -3.85
C GLU A 66 -16.69 -14.66 -2.37
N ASP A 67 -15.58 -14.31 -1.73
CA ASP A 67 -15.32 -14.53 -0.32
C ASP A 67 -15.43 -13.24 0.52
N SER A 68 -16.34 -12.35 0.15
CA SER A 68 -16.58 -11.07 0.85
C SER A 68 -16.81 -11.23 2.35
N ALA A 69 -17.41 -12.35 2.78
CA ALA A 69 -17.60 -12.69 4.18
C ALA A 69 -16.28 -12.97 4.92
N GLN A 70 -15.25 -13.42 4.21
CA GLN A 70 -13.92 -13.68 4.76
C GLN A 70 -12.95 -12.53 4.51
N LEU A 71 -13.19 -11.73 3.47
CA LEU A 71 -12.40 -10.62 2.97
C LEU A 71 -12.95 -9.26 3.38
N SER A 72 -13.47 -9.13 4.58
CA SER A 72 -14.14 -7.92 5.07
C SER A 72 -13.36 -6.60 4.90
N SER A 73 -12.11 -6.67 4.45
CA SER A 73 -11.22 -5.52 4.27
C SER A 73 -10.87 -5.20 2.83
N TYR A 74 -11.30 -6.02 1.86
CA TYR A 74 -10.99 -5.77 0.45
C TYR A 74 -11.88 -4.66 -0.10
N LYS A 75 -11.26 -3.58 -0.56
CA LYS A 75 -11.99 -2.42 -1.06
C LYS A 75 -11.21 -1.76 -2.18
N GLU A 76 -11.81 -1.71 -3.36
CA GLU A 76 -11.33 -0.97 -4.52
C GLU A 76 -12.08 0.35 -4.67
N GLU A 77 -11.37 1.44 -4.83
CA GLU A 77 -11.98 2.76 -4.99
C GLU A 77 -11.09 3.73 -5.79
N LYS A 78 -11.71 4.73 -6.40
CA LYS A 78 -10.98 5.75 -7.18
C LYS A 78 -10.00 6.57 -6.35
N SER A 79 -10.27 6.71 -5.07
CA SER A 79 -9.41 7.39 -4.09
C SER A 79 -8.41 6.46 -3.41
N GLY A 80 -8.37 5.19 -3.77
CA GLY A 80 -7.44 4.21 -3.20
C GLY A 80 -5.99 4.59 -3.47
N GLN A 81 -5.12 4.28 -2.51
CA GLN A 81 -3.69 4.61 -2.59
C GLN A 81 -2.81 3.37 -2.80
N VAL A 82 -3.32 2.17 -2.59
CA VAL A 82 -2.58 0.94 -2.89
C VAL A 82 -2.69 0.66 -4.38
N LEU A 83 -1.55 0.55 -5.07
CA LEU A 83 -1.47 0.08 -6.45
C LEU A 83 -1.20 -1.42 -6.45
N GLU A 84 -2.20 -2.19 -6.82
CA GLU A 84 -2.06 -3.64 -7.04
C GLU A 84 -1.84 -3.92 -8.53
N GLU A 85 -0.66 -4.39 -8.85
CA GLU A 85 -0.19 -4.61 -10.23
C GLU A 85 -0.43 -6.05 -10.72
N GLY A 86 -1.14 -6.87 -9.97
CA GLY A 86 -1.21 -8.29 -10.20
C GLY A 86 0.14 -8.97 -9.95
N ILE A 87 0.27 -10.24 -10.26
CA ILE A 87 1.51 -11.02 -10.10
C ILE A 87 2.49 -10.63 -11.23
N ASN A 88 3.03 -9.41 -11.13
CA ASN A 88 3.87 -8.81 -12.17
C ASN A 88 4.86 -7.81 -11.56
N GLU A 89 6.03 -8.28 -11.20
CA GLU A 89 7.10 -7.45 -10.63
C GLU A 89 7.61 -6.39 -11.62
N ALA A 90 7.60 -6.68 -12.93
CA ALA A 90 7.99 -5.72 -13.96
C ALA A 90 6.98 -4.57 -14.04
N GLY A 91 5.67 -4.85 -13.90
CA GLY A 91 4.62 -3.85 -13.79
C GLY A 91 4.79 -3.00 -12.54
N ALA A 92 4.96 -3.64 -11.38
CA ALA A 92 5.19 -2.95 -10.12
C ALA A 92 6.43 -2.04 -10.18
N MET A 93 7.52 -2.49 -10.77
CA MET A 93 8.72 -1.67 -10.98
C MET A 93 8.46 -0.49 -11.92
N SER A 94 7.68 -0.68 -12.97
CA SER A 94 7.34 0.38 -13.92
C SER A 94 6.50 1.47 -13.24
N SER A 95 5.52 1.09 -12.44
CA SER A 95 4.71 2.02 -11.62
C SER A 95 5.57 2.74 -10.58
N TRP A 96 6.53 2.02 -9.95
CA TRP A 96 7.48 2.65 -9.04
C TRP A 96 8.36 3.68 -9.73
N ILE A 97 8.88 3.40 -10.92
CA ILE A 97 9.68 4.35 -11.72
C ILE A 97 8.84 5.59 -12.05
N ALA A 98 7.59 5.41 -12.48
CA ALA A 98 6.69 6.52 -12.78
C ALA A 98 6.46 7.39 -11.54
N ALA A 99 6.20 6.78 -10.39
CA ALA A 99 6.04 7.48 -9.11
C ALA A 99 7.34 8.20 -8.69
N ALA A 100 8.49 7.53 -8.79
CA ALA A 100 9.79 8.09 -8.42
C ALA A 100 10.21 9.29 -9.27
N THR A 101 9.79 9.35 -10.53
CA THR A 101 10.08 10.45 -11.45
C THR A 101 8.99 11.52 -11.50
N SER A 102 7.90 11.35 -10.77
CA SER A 102 6.73 12.26 -10.79
C SER A 102 7.07 13.70 -10.40
N TYR A 103 8.02 13.89 -9.46
CA TYR A 103 8.49 15.22 -9.09
C TYR A 103 9.11 15.96 -10.28
N THR A 104 9.99 15.28 -11.02
CA THR A 104 10.69 15.90 -12.17
C THR A 104 9.74 16.18 -13.33
N ASN A 105 8.75 15.31 -13.55
CA ASN A 105 7.87 15.41 -14.71
C ASN A 105 6.60 16.23 -14.45
N HIS A 106 6.12 16.26 -13.20
CA HIS A 106 4.80 16.80 -12.86
C HIS A 106 4.79 17.67 -11.61
N ASP A 107 5.94 18.00 -11.03
CA ASP A 107 6.06 18.72 -9.74
C ASP A 107 5.33 18.04 -8.58
N LEU A 108 5.15 16.73 -8.66
CA LEU A 108 4.47 15.94 -7.64
C LEU A 108 5.48 15.36 -6.64
N SER A 109 5.28 15.64 -5.36
CA SER A 109 6.09 15.07 -4.29
C SER A 109 5.39 13.84 -3.68
N LEU A 110 5.92 12.66 -3.94
CA LEU A 110 5.49 11.40 -3.33
C LEU A 110 6.57 10.87 -2.39
N ILE A 111 6.17 10.02 -1.45
CA ILE A 111 7.10 9.28 -0.61
C ILE A 111 7.32 7.92 -1.27
N HIS A 112 8.55 7.69 -1.68
CA HIS A 112 8.97 6.43 -2.31
C HIS A 112 9.60 5.53 -1.26
N ILE A 113 9.06 4.35 -1.11
CA ILE A 113 9.57 3.32 -0.20
C ILE A 113 9.75 2.04 -0.97
#